data_4c63153b4a597c234e4534fad2b55946
#
_entry.id   4c63153b4a597c234e4534fad2b55946
#
_cell.length_a   1.000
_cell.length_b   1.000
_cell.length_c   1.000
_cell.angle_alpha   90.00
_cell.angle_beta   90.00
_cell.angle_gamma   90.00
#
_symmetry.space_group_name_H-M   'P 1'
#
loop_
_entity.id
_entity.type
_entity.pdbx_description
1 polymer ?
#
loop_
_entity_poly.entity_id
_entity_poly.type
_entity_poly.pdbx_seq_one_letter_code
_entity_poly.pdbx_strand_id
1 'polypeptide(L)'
;RYNHTTCRRQRQMCIRDSLTAEKFMYQFIKALRFKNIMSFKEQFRSVDVLMIDDVQFIIGKDNTQEEFFHTFNTLIDKKRQIIISADKSPADLDGLEDRLKSRLGWGLVADIHPLTYELRLGILQAKAEQKSLQLKQEVMEFLANKITNNVREMEGALNRLAVHAS
;
A
#
# COMPACT_ATOMS: atom_id res chain seq x y z
N ARG A 1 -21.42 28.34 -11.49
CA ARG A 1 -20.47 27.73 -12.44
C ARG A 1 -19.26 27.26 -11.65
N TYR A 2 -19.26 26.01 -11.26
CA TYR A 2 -18.10 25.38 -10.60
C TYR A 2 -17.02 25.11 -11.66
N ASN A 3 -15.81 25.62 -11.41
CA ASN A 3 -14.68 25.50 -12.32
C ASN A 3 -14.18 24.05 -12.35
N HIS A 4 -14.58 23.31 -13.40
CA HIS A 4 -14.19 21.90 -13.63
C HIS A 4 -12.68 21.66 -13.80
N THR A 5 -11.88 22.71 -13.97
CA THR A 5 -10.43 22.62 -14.17
C THR A 5 -9.65 22.31 -12.88
N THR A 6 -10.13 22.78 -11.72
CA THR A 6 -9.46 22.52 -10.42
C THR A 6 -9.66 21.08 -9.96
N CYS A 7 -10.84 20.50 -10.23
CA CYS A 7 -11.17 19.12 -9.85
C CYS A 7 -10.39 18.07 -10.69
N ARG A 8 -10.05 18.38 -11.94
CA ARG A 8 -9.25 17.49 -12.80
C ARG A 8 -7.79 17.40 -12.36
N ARG A 9 -7.19 18.49 -11.88
CA ARG A 9 -5.82 18.49 -11.33
C ARG A 9 -5.76 17.70 -10.02
N GLN A 10 -6.72 17.87 -9.13
CA GLN A 10 -6.79 17.11 -7.87
C GLN A 10 -7.02 15.61 -8.10
N ARG A 11 -7.87 15.21 -9.07
CA ARG A 11 -8.06 13.78 -9.42
C ARG A 11 -6.80 13.14 -10.02
N GLN A 12 -5.99 13.87 -10.77
CA GLN A 12 -4.73 13.35 -11.30
C GLN A 12 -3.64 13.27 -10.22
N MET A 13 -3.64 14.12 -9.21
CA MET A 13 -2.68 14.06 -8.09
C MET A 13 -3.05 12.96 -7.09
N CYS A 14 -4.34 12.75 -6.79
CA CYS A 14 -4.79 11.71 -5.84
C CYS A 14 -4.65 10.25 -6.35
N ILE A 15 -4.50 10.02 -7.65
CA ILE A 15 -4.49 8.65 -8.23
C ILE A 15 -3.07 8.16 -8.57
N ARG A 16 -2.06 9.00 -8.50
CA ARG A 16 -0.73 8.65 -9.04
C ARG A 16 0.27 8.08 -8.05
N ASP A 17 0.03 8.14 -6.76
CA ASP A 17 1.15 8.01 -5.85
C ASP A 17 1.01 6.97 -4.74
N SER A 18 0.28 5.87 -5.01
CA SER A 18 0.57 4.64 -4.30
C SER A 18 1.63 3.87 -5.10
N LEU A 19 2.81 3.78 -4.57
CA LEU A 19 3.85 2.93 -5.14
C LEU A 19 4.41 2.02 -4.04
N THR A 20 4.90 0.85 -4.46
CA THR A 20 5.60 -0.02 -3.53
C THR A 20 6.99 0.56 -3.21
N ALA A 21 7.51 0.27 -2.02
CA ALA A 21 8.86 0.65 -1.64
C ALA A 21 9.92 0.10 -2.61
N GLU A 22 9.67 -1.08 -3.19
CA GLU A 22 10.49 -1.67 -4.25
C GLU A 22 10.52 -0.79 -5.51
N LYS A 23 9.36 -0.26 -5.93
CA LYS A 23 9.28 0.65 -7.08
C LYS A 23 9.98 1.99 -6.81
N PHE A 24 9.87 2.51 -5.59
CA PHE A 24 10.63 3.68 -5.16
C PHE A 24 12.14 3.42 -5.28
N MET A 25 12.62 2.30 -4.72
CA MET A 25 14.02 1.87 -4.82
C MET A 25 14.48 1.73 -6.27
N TYR A 26 13.69 1.07 -7.12
CA TYR A 26 14.02 0.92 -8.54
C TYR A 26 14.15 2.26 -9.26
N GLN A 27 13.23 3.20 -9.02
CA GLN A 27 13.29 4.54 -9.61
C GLN A 27 14.51 5.32 -9.11
N PHE A 28 14.85 5.21 -7.82
CA PHE A 28 16.04 5.80 -7.24
C PHE A 28 17.32 5.27 -7.89
N ILE A 29 17.47 3.95 -7.99
CA ILE A 29 18.62 3.31 -8.65
C ILE A 29 18.73 3.73 -10.12
N LYS A 30 17.58 3.79 -10.81
CA LYS A 30 17.53 4.27 -12.20
C LYS A 30 18.00 5.72 -12.30
N ALA A 31 17.54 6.61 -11.41
CA ALA A 31 17.95 8.01 -11.37
C ALA A 31 19.45 8.17 -11.12
N LEU A 32 20.05 7.34 -10.24
CA LEU A 32 21.50 7.31 -10.02
C LEU A 32 22.26 6.90 -11.27
N ARG A 33 21.85 5.81 -11.95
CA ARG A 33 22.50 5.30 -13.15
C ARG A 33 22.49 6.31 -14.31
N PHE A 34 21.37 7.00 -14.49
CA PHE A 34 21.20 7.97 -15.57
C PHE A 34 21.54 9.41 -15.17
N LYS A 35 22.16 9.62 -14.00
CA LYS A 35 22.53 10.93 -13.44
C LYS A 35 21.38 11.95 -13.39
N ASN A 36 20.15 11.45 -13.20
CA ASN A 36 18.92 12.26 -13.16
C ASN A 36 18.30 12.31 -11.75
N ILE A 37 19.15 12.40 -10.74
CA ILE A 37 18.72 12.36 -9.33
C ILE A 37 17.87 13.58 -8.95
N MET A 38 18.10 14.74 -9.57
CA MET A 38 17.33 15.95 -9.29
C MET A 38 15.86 15.80 -9.67
N SER A 39 15.59 15.26 -10.85
CA SER A 39 14.22 15.00 -11.31
C SER A 39 13.50 13.97 -10.41
N PHE A 40 14.21 12.95 -9.93
CA PHE A 40 13.67 12.01 -8.95
C PHE A 40 13.29 12.73 -7.66
N LYS A 41 14.17 13.56 -7.11
CA LYS A 41 13.91 14.33 -5.90
C LYS A 41 12.73 15.27 -6.06
N GLU A 42 12.65 15.98 -7.17
CA GLU A 42 11.51 16.86 -7.48
C GLU A 42 10.21 16.07 -7.53
N GLN A 43 10.19 14.96 -8.22
CA GLN A 43 9.00 14.10 -8.35
C GLN A 43 8.44 13.70 -7.00
N PHE A 44 9.29 13.19 -6.09
CA PHE A 44 8.83 12.66 -4.80
C PHE A 44 8.68 13.71 -3.69
N ARG A 45 9.42 14.83 -3.77
CA ARG A 45 9.39 15.89 -2.74
C ARG A 45 8.42 17.02 -3.06
N SER A 46 7.68 16.94 -4.18
CA SER A 46 6.68 17.95 -4.58
C SER A 46 5.24 17.46 -4.48
N VAL A 47 5.02 16.20 -4.10
CA VAL A 47 3.68 15.62 -3.98
C VAL A 47 2.91 16.18 -2.78
N ASP A 48 1.59 16.22 -2.86
CA ASP A 48 0.73 16.57 -1.72
C ASP A 48 0.49 15.36 -0.80
N VAL A 49 0.45 14.17 -1.38
CA VAL A 49 0.29 12.90 -0.66
C VAL A 49 1.28 11.89 -1.21
N LEU A 50 2.11 11.31 -0.34
CA LEU A 50 2.99 10.18 -0.67
C LEU A 50 2.43 8.92 -0.01
N MET A 51 2.13 7.91 -0.82
CA MET A 51 1.69 6.59 -0.34
C MET A 51 2.75 5.56 -0.71
N ILE A 52 3.34 4.92 0.29
CA ILE A 52 4.35 3.86 0.10
C ILE A 52 3.81 2.57 0.69
N ASP A 53 3.71 1.56 -0.14
CA ASP A 53 3.28 0.23 0.24
C ASP A 53 4.50 -0.68 0.48
N ASP A 54 4.39 -1.51 1.52
CA ASP A 54 5.40 -2.52 1.84
C ASP A 54 6.80 -1.94 2.11
N VAL A 55 6.93 -1.02 3.06
CA VAL A 55 8.21 -0.34 3.36
C VAL A 55 9.33 -1.31 3.75
N GLN A 56 9.03 -2.52 4.22
CA GLN A 56 10.02 -3.55 4.54
C GLN A 56 10.94 -3.92 3.35
N PHE A 57 10.53 -3.67 2.10
CA PHE A 57 11.37 -3.97 0.94
C PHE A 57 12.62 -3.08 0.79
N ILE A 58 12.71 -1.97 1.52
CA ILE A 58 13.96 -1.17 1.56
C ILE A 58 14.91 -1.59 2.67
N ILE A 59 14.55 -2.58 3.50
CA ILE A 59 15.43 -3.09 4.56
C ILE A 59 16.72 -3.64 3.94
N GLY A 60 17.86 -3.31 4.56
CA GLY A 60 19.18 -3.69 4.07
C GLY A 60 19.62 -2.98 2.78
N LYS A 61 18.95 -1.87 2.41
CA LYS A 61 19.29 -1.03 1.25
C LYS A 61 19.66 0.38 1.72
N ASP A 62 20.81 0.53 2.36
CA ASP A 62 21.21 1.75 3.09
C ASP A 62 21.06 3.03 2.27
N ASN A 63 21.56 3.07 1.03
CA ASN A 63 21.41 4.25 0.18
C ASN A 63 19.95 4.60 -0.14
N THR A 64 19.08 3.58 -0.24
CA THR A 64 17.65 3.79 -0.48
C THR A 64 16.95 4.25 0.79
N GLN A 65 17.31 3.70 1.95
CA GLN A 65 16.80 4.15 3.25
C GLN A 65 17.17 5.61 3.51
N GLU A 66 18.41 5.99 3.20
CA GLU A 66 18.86 7.37 3.33
C GLU A 66 18.06 8.35 2.44
N GLU A 67 17.89 8.03 1.15
CA GLU A 67 17.09 8.88 0.25
C GLU A 67 15.61 8.92 0.65
N PHE A 68 15.08 7.79 1.11
CA PHE A 68 13.72 7.72 1.63
C PHE A 68 13.56 8.60 2.87
N PHE A 69 14.51 8.57 3.82
CA PHE A 69 14.52 9.41 5.00
C PHE A 69 14.54 10.92 4.63
N HIS A 70 15.35 11.31 3.68
CA HIS A 70 15.39 12.71 3.22
C HIS A 70 14.10 13.15 2.53
N THR A 71 13.50 12.26 1.74
CA THR A 71 12.22 12.51 1.09
C THR A 71 11.11 12.66 2.12
N PHE A 72 11.06 11.75 3.11
CA PHE A 72 10.12 11.77 4.22
C PHE A 72 10.20 13.10 5.00
N ASN A 73 11.40 13.49 5.45
CA ASN A 73 11.59 14.73 6.20
C ASN A 73 11.15 15.95 5.37
N THR A 74 11.54 16.02 4.10
CA THR A 74 11.16 17.14 3.22
C THR A 74 9.63 17.28 3.11
N LEU A 75 8.91 16.17 3.06
CA LEU A 75 7.44 16.18 2.98
C LEU A 75 6.82 16.61 4.33
N ILE A 76 7.35 16.15 5.45
CA ILE A 76 6.91 16.59 6.78
C ILE A 76 7.12 18.09 6.96
N ASP A 77 8.29 18.60 6.60
CA ASP A 77 8.61 20.05 6.70
C ASP A 77 7.64 20.88 5.85
N LYS A 78 7.21 20.34 4.70
CA LYS A 78 6.20 20.96 3.84
C LYS A 78 4.75 20.69 4.28
N LYS A 79 4.54 20.01 5.42
CA LYS A 79 3.23 19.63 5.94
C LYS A 79 2.41 18.80 4.94
N ARG A 80 3.07 17.91 4.21
CA ARG A 80 2.44 17.00 3.26
C ARG A 80 2.00 15.71 3.96
N GLN A 81 0.99 15.06 3.40
CA GLN A 81 0.50 13.78 3.94
C GLN A 81 1.39 12.63 3.47
N ILE A 82 1.75 11.74 4.42
CA ILE A 82 2.46 10.51 4.12
C ILE A 82 1.64 9.35 4.68
N ILE A 83 1.49 8.30 3.89
CA ILE A 83 0.82 7.05 4.26
C ILE A 83 1.79 5.91 3.93
N ILE A 84 2.10 5.09 4.90
CA ILE A 84 3.05 3.99 4.73
C ILE A 84 2.42 2.71 5.25
N SER A 85 2.53 1.63 4.49
CA SER A 85 2.20 0.29 4.97
C SER A 85 3.45 -0.53 5.24
N ALA A 86 3.32 -1.48 6.16
CA ALA A 86 4.35 -2.45 6.51
C ALA A 86 3.68 -3.76 6.96
N ASP A 87 4.43 -4.85 6.93
CA ASP A 87 4.00 -6.16 7.44
C ASP A 87 4.14 -6.30 8.96
N LYS A 88 4.86 -5.34 9.58
CA LYS A 88 5.11 -5.29 11.03
C LYS A 88 5.00 -3.87 11.55
N SER A 89 4.92 -3.73 12.88
CA SER A 89 4.99 -2.43 13.52
C SER A 89 6.35 -1.74 13.24
N PRO A 90 6.44 -0.41 13.24
CA PRO A 90 7.71 0.28 13.01
C PRO A 90 8.84 -0.17 13.96
N ALA A 91 8.52 -0.54 15.20
CA ALA A 91 9.48 -1.01 16.19
C ALA A 91 10.07 -2.38 15.80
N ASP A 92 9.26 -3.24 15.16
CA ASP A 92 9.59 -4.64 14.83
C ASP A 92 10.19 -4.80 13.41
N LEU A 93 10.44 -3.72 12.70
CA LEU A 93 11.09 -3.73 11.38
C LEU A 93 12.62 -3.86 11.54
N ASP A 94 13.09 -5.08 11.82
CA ASP A 94 14.52 -5.34 11.97
C ASP A 94 15.28 -5.03 10.68
N GLY A 95 16.45 -4.37 10.82
CA GLY A 95 17.27 -3.94 9.68
C GLY A 95 16.83 -2.64 9.02
N LEU A 96 15.75 -2.01 9.48
CA LEU A 96 15.46 -0.62 9.16
C LEU A 96 16.27 0.30 10.09
N GLU A 97 16.83 1.38 9.57
CA GLU A 97 17.59 2.34 10.35
C GLU A 97 16.75 2.96 11.49
N ASP A 98 17.32 3.10 12.68
CA ASP A 98 16.64 3.58 13.88
C ASP A 98 16.01 4.97 13.71
N ARG A 99 16.67 5.84 12.91
CA ARG A 99 16.13 7.15 12.57
C ARG A 99 14.84 7.06 11.74
N LEU A 100 14.72 6.05 10.85
CA LEU A 100 13.49 5.79 10.11
C LEU A 100 12.42 5.16 11.01
N LYS A 101 12.76 4.16 11.82
CA LYS A 101 11.83 3.58 12.80
C LYS A 101 11.20 4.66 13.68
N SER A 102 12.03 5.56 14.21
CA SER A 102 11.56 6.66 15.05
C SER A 102 10.58 7.58 14.30
N ARG A 103 10.86 7.89 13.03
CA ARG A 103 9.97 8.73 12.20
C ARG A 103 8.67 8.05 11.84
N LEU A 104 8.71 6.75 11.50
CA LEU A 104 7.51 5.96 11.20
C LEU A 104 6.61 5.81 12.43
N GLY A 105 7.19 5.66 13.61
CA GLY A 105 6.45 5.58 14.87
C GLY A 105 5.92 6.92 15.40
N TRP A 106 6.36 8.06 14.86
CA TRP A 106 5.96 9.38 15.35
C TRP A 106 4.55 9.82 14.92
N GLY A 107 4.00 9.23 13.86
CA GLY A 107 2.66 9.51 13.35
C GLY A 107 1.57 8.63 13.97
N LEU A 108 0.42 8.60 13.30
CA LEU A 108 -0.63 7.63 13.63
C LEU A 108 -0.21 6.25 13.13
N VAL A 109 -0.01 5.32 14.06
CA VAL A 109 0.17 3.91 13.75
C VAL A 109 -1.15 3.20 13.95
N ALA A 110 -1.63 2.49 12.93
CA ALA A 110 -2.87 1.73 12.96
C ALA A 110 -2.59 0.27 12.59
N ASP A 111 -2.98 -0.65 13.46
CA ASP A 111 -2.83 -2.09 13.23
C ASP A 111 -4.05 -2.64 12.48
N ILE A 112 -3.78 -3.43 11.45
CA ILE A 112 -4.81 -4.19 10.73
C ILE A 112 -4.80 -5.61 11.28
N HIS A 113 -5.79 -5.91 12.11
CA HIS A 113 -5.92 -7.23 12.73
C HIS A 113 -6.42 -8.30 11.74
N PRO A 114 -6.14 -9.59 12.03
CA PRO A 114 -6.72 -10.71 11.29
C PRO A 114 -8.25 -10.63 11.27
N LEU A 115 -8.84 -11.01 10.16
CA LEU A 115 -10.30 -10.95 9.97
C LEU A 115 -11.02 -11.96 10.86
N THR A 116 -12.12 -11.53 11.51
CA THR A 116 -13.04 -12.45 12.17
C THR A 116 -13.77 -13.31 11.13
N TYR A 117 -14.40 -14.39 11.58
CA TYR A 117 -15.20 -15.26 10.70
C TYR A 117 -16.30 -14.48 9.97
N GLU A 118 -17.02 -13.63 10.71
CA GLU A 118 -18.13 -12.82 10.18
C GLU A 118 -17.65 -11.84 9.10
N LEU A 119 -16.49 -11.19 9.31
CA LEU A 119 -15.89 -10.31 8.32
C LEU A 119 -15.46 -11.08 7.08
N ARG A 120 -14.86 -12.26 7.24
CA ARG A 120 -14.49 -13.12 6.10
C ARG A 120 -15.71 -13.52 5.30
N LEU A 121 -16.80 -13.95 5.97
CA LEU A 121 -18.04 -14.30 5.30
C LEU A 121 -18.64 -13.11 4.55
N GLY A 122 -18.70 -11.93 5.17
CA GLY A 122 -19.18 -10.71 4.52
C GLY A 122 -18.33 -10.30 3.30
N ILE A 123 -17.01 -10.43 3.39
CA ILE A 123 -16.11 -10.16 2.25
C ILE A 123 -16.37 -11.16 1.11
N LEU A 124 -16.52 -12.44 1.41
CA LEU A 124 -16.83 -13.47 0.40
C LEU A 124 -18.16 -13.19 -0.29
N GLN A 125 -19.20 -12.81 0.46
CA GLN A 125 -20.51 -12.44 -0.09
C GLN A 125 -20.38 -11.23 -1.03
N ALA A 126 -19.80 -10.13 -0.57
CA ALA A 126 -19.63 -8.92 -1.38
C ALA A 126 -18.80 -9.19 -2.67
N LYS A 127 -17.75 -10.01 -2.57
CA LYS A 127 -16.91 -10.37 -3.73
C LYS A 127 -17.64 -11.33 -4.70
N ALA A 128 -18.46 -12.24 -4.21
CA ALA A 128 -19.28 -13.11 -5.04
C ALA A 128 -20.34 -12.28 -5.81
N GLU A 129 -20.99 -11.32 -5.14
CA GLU A 129 -21.94 -10.39 -5.77
C GLU A 129 -21.28 -9.55 -6.86
N GLN A 130 -20.10 -8.96 -6.59
CA GLN A 130 -19.34 -8.19 -7.58
C GLN A 130 -19.00 -8.98 -8.85
N LYS A 131 -18.85 -10.31 -8.70
CA LYS A 131 -18.55 -11.23 -9.80
C LYS A 131 -19.80 -11.91 -10.38
N SER A 132 -20.99 -11.54 -9.90
CA SER A 132 -22.27 -12.18 -10.29
C SER A 132 -22.27 -13.69 -10.07
N LEU A 133 -21.54 -14.17 -9.07
CA LEU A 133 -21.46 -15.58 -8.71
C LEU A 133 -22.57 -15.93 -7.71
N GLN A 134 -23.42 -16.88 -8.10
CA GLN A 134 -24.43 -17.44 -7.20
C GLN A 134 -23.85 -18.66 -6.49
N LEU A 135 -23.29 -18.46 -5.32
CA LEU A 135 -22.78 -19.54 -4.48
C LEU A 135 -23.77 -19.87 -3.37
N LYS A 136 -23.88 -21.16 -3.06
CA LYS A 136 -24.66 -21.61 -1.90
C LYS A 136 -24.00 -21.10 -0.62
N GLN A 137 -24.83 -20.79 0.39
CA GLN A 137 -24.38 -20.31 1.69
C GLN A 137 -23.33 -21.26 2.33
N GLU A 138 -23.55 -22.56 2.24
CA GLU A 138 -22.66 -23.60 2.76
C GLU A 138 -21.24 -23.52 2.16
N VAL A 139 -21.13 -23.17 0.87
CA VAL A 139 -19.84 -23.01 0.20
C VAL A 139 -19.12 -21.78 0.71
N MET A 140 -19.82 -20.66 0.91
CA MET A 140 -19.24 -19.43 1.47
C MET A 140 -18.77 -19.64 2.90
N GLU A 141 -19.56 -20.31 3.74
CA GLU A 141 -19.20 -20.66 5.11
C GLU A 141 -17.98 -21.60 5.16
N PHE A 142 -17.94 -22.59 4.27
CA PHE A 142 -16.78 -23.48 4.14
C PHE A 142 -15.51 -22.69 3.81
N LEU A 143 -15.57 -21.79 2.82
CA LEU A 143 -14.43 -20.94 2.44
C LEU A 143 -14.01 -20.02 3.60
N ALA A 144 -14.96 -19.40 4.28
CA ALA A 144 -14.69 -18.53 5.42
C ALA A 144 -14.02 -19.26 6.58
N ASN A 145 -14.36 -20.55 6.80
CA ASN A 145 -13.73 -21.39 7.80
C ASN A 145 -12.33 -21.87 7.40
N LYS A 146 -12.14 -22.21 6.12
CA LYS A 146 -10.87 -22.78 5.63
C LYS A 146 -9.81 -21.73 5.36
N ILE A 147 -10.18 -20.54 4.85
CA ILE A 147 -9.25 -19.50 4.48
C ILE A 147 -9.26 -18.43 5.57
N THR A 148 -8.35 -18.56 6.53
CA THR A 148 -8.32 -17.70 7.74
C THR A 148 -7.35 -16.53 7.61
N ASN A 149 -6.33 -16.63 6.78
CA ASN A 149 -5.15 -15.76 6.87
C ASN A 149 -5.09 -14.66 5.81
N ASN A 150 -5.85 -14.78 4.71
CA ASN A 150 -5.56 -13.92 3.55
C ASN A 150 -6.78 -13.67 2.66
N VAL A 151 -7.18 -12.39 2.54
CA VAL A 151 -8.27 -11.98 1.64
C VAL A 151 -7.96 -12.30 0.17
N ARG A 152 -6.68 -12.19 -0.25
CA ARG A 152 -6.26 -12.52 -1.62
C ARG A 152 -6.48 -14.00 -1.93
N GLU A 153 -6.28 -14.87 -0.94
CA GLU A 153 -6.54 -16.31 -1.08
C GLU A 153 -8.04 -16.61 -1.21
N MET A 154 -8.89 -15.92 -0.45
CA MET A 154 -10.34 -15.98 -0.60
C MET A 154 -10.79 -15.56 -2.00
N GLU A 155 -10.24 -14.45 -2.50
CA GLU A 155 -10.53 -13.98 -3.86
C GLU A 155 -10.03 -14.94 -4.94
N GLY A 156 -8.86 -15.54 -4.73
CA GLY A 156 -8.33 -16.61 -5.59
C GLY A 156 -9.22 -17.85 -5.60
N ALA A 157 -9.79 -18.23 -4.44
CA ALA A 157 -10.74 -19.34 -4.36
C ALA A 157 -12.04 -19.02 -5.10
N LEU A 158 -12.60 -17.84 -4.95
CA LEU A 158 -13.78 -17.40 -5.70
C LEU A 158 -13.52 -17.38 -7.21
N ASN A 159 -12.34 -16.95 -7.67
CA ASN A 159 -11.99 -16.97 -9.08
C ASN A 159 -11.95 -18.39 -9.64
N ARG A 160 -11.38 -19.35 -8.89
CA ARG A 160 -11.40 -20.77 -9.28
C ARG A 160 -12.81 -21.34 -9.37
N LEU A 161 -13.67 -21.01 -8.39
CA LEU A 161 -15.06 -21.45 -8.42
C LEU A 161 -15.83 -20.84 -9.59
N ALA A 162 -15.58 -19.56 -9.94
CA ALA A 162 -16.21 -18.93 -11.09
C ALA A 162 -15.93 -19.66 -12.40
N VAL A 163 -14.67 -20.10 -12.59
CA VAL A 163 -14.26 -20.86 -13.80
C VAL A 163 -14.90 -22.26 -13.85
N HIS A 164 -15.13 -22.88 -12.70
CA HIS A 164 -15.73 -24.22 -12.65
C HIS A 164 -17.27 -24.20 -12.70
N ALA A 165 -17.90 -23.08 -12.44
CA ALA A 165 -19.36 -22.92 -12.45
C ALA A 165 -19.90 -22.39 -13.79
N SER A 166 -19.02 -21.98 -14.71
CA SER A 166 -19.31 -21.59 -16.09
C SER A 166 -19.20 -22.80 -17.02
#